data_f654dc88e436d2ec30e56b5296df1ee9
#
_entry.id   f654dc88e436d2ec30e56b5296df1ee9
#
_cell.length_a   1.000
_cell.length_b   1.000
_cell.length_c   1.000
_cell.angle_alpha   90.00
_cell.angle_beta   90.00
_cell.angle_gamma   90.00
#
_symmetry.space_group_name_H-M   'P 1'
#
loop_
_entity.id
_entity.type
_entity.pdbx_description
1 polymer ?
#
loop_
_entity_poly.entity_id
_entity_poly.type
_entity_poly.pdbx_seq_one_letter_code
_entity_poly.pdbx_strand_id
1 'polypeptide(L)'
;MITFDSLTLKAFLEENKDFLSGARINKIQQPTRRDFLFSLRNNGETKQFYININPQYYHLCFASKENIDKRVIEIPQKPPMFCMLLRKYLQNSRIAKVNQPQYERILEFYVETYNEIGDKIYLCLAIELMGKYSNVILYNYDTNMILGCAHNVGAEKSREREMYGGLPYVYPPKQNKSDILDYNGEVDYETLQNDFYWFSKSFAMQCKGQSLENLKSFVSLNKHVPAISEDLKTYSLYSNLLDNPVKSNSVNDMIDDYYSEYIYRDKFKTLRTHYESLVKQKLKKVVKSLKQMEYQVMQNKNADTYRLWGDLIMANLYNLEDYSKEISVYDYENDKQIIIKLDESKTLKDNANKFYKLYNKAKTSNAKLNELIEDLKQKQSYNESLLYSIRIAENIEELHELNDEVVETPKDKQKKVHSEPIKIELENETRIFIGRNNRQNDLIVSKLSSEDDLWFHIKDCTGSHVLLKTQKLTDELIYKCAKLAKEYSTAKTSTKAGVIYTKRKYLRKPPAAALGYVTYKNEKEIVVE
;
A
#
# COMPACT_ATOMS: atom_id res chain seq x y z
N MET A 1 2.50 -12.59 -16.02
CA MET A 1 1.30 -12.73 -15.17
C MET A 1 0.58 -13.99 -15.60
N ILE A 2 0.33 -14.90 -14.71
CA ILE A 2 -0.42 -16.11 -14.99
C ILE A 2 -1.89 -15.76 -15.13
N THR A 3 -2.52 -16.38 -16.10
CA THR A 3 -3.92 -16.14 -16.43
C THR A 3 -4.73 -17.35 -15.99
N PHE A 4 -5.81 -17.13 -15.25
CA PHE A 4 -6.81 -18.17 -15.02
C PHE A 4 -7.45 -18.51 -16.37
N ASP A 5 -7.12 -19.65 -16.92
CA ASP A 5 -7.50 -20.04 -18.28
C ASP A 5 -8.61 -21.09 -18.32
N SER A 6 -9.03 -21.43 -19.53
CA SER A 6 -10.12 -22.40 -19.73
C SER A 6 -9.76 -23.80 -19.28
N LEU A 7 -8.47 -24.18 -19.38
CA LEU A 7 -7.99 -25.48 -18.91
C LEU A 7 -7.98 -25.57 -17.38
N THR A 8 -7.56 -24.49 -16.71
CA THR A 8 -7.63 -24.37 -15.25
C THR A 8 -9.08 -24.47 -14.77
N LEU A 9 -10.02 -23.80 -15.46
CA LEU A 9 -11.45 -23.90 -15.15
C LEU A 9 -11.97 -25.32 -15.35
N LYS A 10 -11.57 -25.99 -16.43
CA LYS A 10 -11.94 -27.40 -16.71
C LYS A 10 -11.45 -28.30 -15.58
N ALA A 11 -10.18 -28.19 -15.19
CA ALA A 11 -9.61 -28.98 -14.11
C ALA A 11 -10.32 -28.73 -12.76
N PHE A 12 -10.61 -27.45 -12.43
CA PHE A 12 -11.40 -27.11 -11.25
C PHE A 12 -12.80 -27.75 -11.27
N LEU A 13 -13.47 -27.76 -12.41
CA LEU A 13 -14.78 -28.37 -12.57
C LEU A 13 -14.74 -29.89 -12.42
N GLU A 14 -13.75 -30.56 -13.00
CA GLU A 14 -13.59 -32.02 -12.88
C GLU A 14 -13.49 -32.44 -11.39
N GLU A 15 -12.79 -31.67 -10.55
CA GLU A 15 -12.69 -31.94 -9.12
C GLU A 15 -13.97 -31.63 -8.33
N ASN A 16 -14.72 -30.60 -8.74
CA ASN A 16 -15.75 -30.00 -7.88
C ASN A 16 -17.18 -30.13 -8.43
N LYS A 17 -17.36 -30.71 -9.59
CA LYS A 17 -18.67 -30.84 -10.25
C LYS A 17 -19.72 -31.52 -9.40
N ASP A 18 -19.34 -32.61 -8.71
CA ASP A 18 -20.26 -33.39 -7.88
C ASP A 18 -20.71 -32.62 -6.64
N PHE A 19 -19.85 -31.79 -6.06
CA PHE A 19 -20.23 -30.91 -4.96
C PHE A 19 -21.11 -29.75 -5.45
N LEU A 20 -20.77 -29.14 -6.57
CA LEU A 20 -21.51 -28.00 -7.13
C LEU A 20 -22.91 -28.40 -7.61
N SER A 21 -23.04 -29.56 -8.25
CA SER A 21 -24.33 -30.08 -8.69
C SER A 21 -25.17 -30.53 -7.49
N GLY A 22 -26.34 -29.94 -7.32
CA GLY A 22 -27.22 -30.15 -6.16
C GLY A 22 -26.94 -29.23 -4.97
N ALA A 23 -25.88 -28.44 -4.99
CA ALA A 23 -25.55 -27.52 -3.91
C ALA A 23 -26.65 -26.45 -3.70
N ARG A 24 -26.99 -26.19 -2.44
CA ARG A 24 -27.90 -25.11 -2.04
C ARG A 24 -27.11 -23.83 -1.83
N ILE A 25 -27.59 -22.72 -2.35
CA ILE A 25 -27.03 -21.37 -2.20
C ILE A 25 -27.61 -20.77 -0.91
N ASN A 26 -26.88 -20.89 0.22
CA ASN A 26 -27.38 -20.42 1.51
C ASN A 26 -27.22 -18.91 1.71
N LYS A 27 -26.09 -18.34 1.27
CA LYS A 27 -25.77 -16.93 1.48
C LYS A 27 -25.03 -16.38 0.29
N ILE A 28 -25.34 -15.11 -0.07
CA ILE A 28 -24.66 -14.38 -1.15
C ILE A 28 -24.16 -13.05 -0.58
N GLN A 29 -22.89 -12.76 -0.77
CA GLN A 29 -22.24 -11.52 -0.38
C GLN A 29 -21.45 -10.98 -1.56
N GLN A 30 -21.39 -9.67 -1.68
CA GLN A 30 -20.61 -8.96 -2.68
C GLN A 30 -19.75 -7.91 -1.98
N PRO A 31 -18.55 -8.27 -1.53
CA PRO A 31 -17.66 -7.38 -0.79
C PRO A 31 -17.30 -6.12 -1.57
N THR A 32 -16.95 -6.26 -2.83
CA THR A 32 -16.69 -5.16 -3.75
C THR A 32 -17.50 -5.30 -5.02
N ARG A 33 -17.36 -4.37 -5.96
CA ARG A 33 -17.99 -4.50 -7.28
C ARG A 33 -17.47 -5.71 -8.08
N ARG A 34 -16.36 -6.31 -7.67
CA ARG A 34 -15.64 -7.36 -8.39
C ARG A 34 -15.48 -8.66 -7.63
N ASP A 35 -15.85 -8.68 -6.36
CA ASP A 35 -15.74 -9.85 -5.49
C ASP A 35 -17.10 -10.37 -5.11
N PHE A 36 -17.30 -11.68 -5.22
CA PHE A 36 -18.51 -12.37 -4.80
C PHE A 36 -18.15 -13.56 -3.92
N LEU A 37 -18.93 -13.77 -2.88
CA LEU A 37 -18.78 -14.87 -1.95
C LEU A 37 -20.14 -15.56 -1.76
N PHE A 38 -20.20 -16.83 -2.17
CA PHE A 38 -21.39 -17.68 -2.06
C PHE A 38 -21.13 -18.76 -1.01
N SER A 39 -22.00 -18.88 -0.02
CA SER A 39 -21.99 -20.02 0.88
C SER A 39 -22.85 -21.13 0.25
N LEU A 40 -22.20 -22.18 -0.23
CA LEU A 40 -22.80 -23.32 -0.89
C LEU A 40 -22.84 -24.53 0.05
N ARG A 41 -23.96 -25.22 0.16
CA ARG A 41 -24.11 -26.41 1.01
C ARG A 41 -24.54 -27.62 0.19
N ASN A 42 -23.78 -28.70 0.27
CA ASN A 42 -24.13 -30.00 -0.31
C ASN A 42 -23.58 -31.12 0.58
N ASN A 43 -24.25 -32.26 0.62
CA ASN A 43 -23.82 -33.47 1.34
C ASN A 43 -23.38 -33.21 2.79
N GLY A 44 -24.09 -32.32 3.53
CA GLY A 44 -23.76 -31.97 4.91
C GLY A 44 -22.62 -30.96 5.07
N GLU A 45 -21.82 -30.68 4.04
CA GLU A 45 -20.69 -29.77 4.02
C GLU A 45 -21.10 -28.37 3.51
N THR A 46 -20.47 -27.32 4.06
CA THR A 46 -20.65 -25.95 3.59
C THR A 46 -19.30 -25.37 3.16
N LYS A 47 -19.20 -24.98 1.88
CA LYS A 47 -18.00 -24.37 1.31
C LYS A 47 -18.26 -22.91 0.92
N GLN A 48 -17.21 -22.10 0.96
CA GLN A 48 -17.25 -20.71 0.54
C GLN A 48 -16.73 -20.60 -0.91
N PHE A 49 -17.66 -20.42 -1.86
CA PHE A 49 -17.31 -20.25 -3.26
C PHE A 49 -17.02 -18.78 -3.54
N TYR A 50 -15.78 -18.48 -3.85
CA TYR A 50 -15.29 -17.14 -4.12
C TYR A 50 -15.12 -16.91 -5.62
N ILE A 51 -15.58 -15.76 -6.10
CA ILE A 51 -15.45 -15.31 -7.48
C ILE A 51 -14.84 -13.93 -7.46
N ASN A 52 -13.79 -13.74 -8.23
CA ASN A 52 -13.17 -12.45 -8.47
C ASN A 52 -13.15 -12.13 -9.97
N ILE A 53 -13.71 -10.99 -10.36
CA ILE A 53 -13.74 -10.51 -11.75
C ILE A 53 -12.84 -9.29 -11.98
N ASN A 54 -11.78 -9.15 -11.19
CA ASN A 54 -10.79 -8.11 -11.40
C ASN A 54 -9.99 -8.40 -12.69
N PRO A 55 -9.79 -7.41 -13.57
CA PRO A 55 -9.05 -7.60 -14.83
C PRO A 55 -7.67 -8.21 -14.71
N GLN A 56 -7.00 -8.01 -13.57
CA GLN A 56 -5.62 -8.45 -13.36
C GLN A 56 -5.51 -9.85 -12.76
N TYR A 57 -6.50 -10.27 -11.93
CA TYR A 57 -6.44 -11.52 -11.18
C TYR A 57 -7.80 -12.21 -11.04
N TYR A 58 -8.61 -12.16 -12.13
CA TYR A 58 -9.88 -12.87 -12.19
C TYR A 58 -9.69 -14.37 -11.99
N HIS A 59 -10.50 -14.97 -11.15
CA HIS A 59 -10.50 -16.40 -10.84
C HIS A 59 -11.75 -16.80 -10.05
N LEU A 60 -11.91 -18.07 -9.85
CA LEU A 60 -12.89 -18.63 -8.93
C LEU A 60 -12.26 -19.83 -8.18
N CYS A 61 -12.71 -20.07 -6.96
CA CYS A 61 -12.28 -21.20 -6.14
C CYS A 61 -13.24 -21.44 -4.96
N PHE A 62 -13.14 -22.57 -4.31
CA PHE A 62 -13.60 -22.70 -2.93
C PHE A 62 -12.52 -22.16 -2.00
N ALA A 63 -12.81 -21.04 -1.34
CA ALA A 63 -11.86 -20.36 -0.50
C ALA A 63 -11.88 -20.92 0.93
N SER A 64 -10.70 -21.21 1.47
CA SER A 64 -10.50 -21.54 2.87
C SER A 64 -10.75 -20.32 3.75
N LYS A 65 -11.04 -20.54 5.05
CA LYS A 65 -11.21 -19.43 5.98
C LYS A 65 -9.95 -18.57 6.09
N GLU A 66 -8.78 -19.20 6.15
CA GLU A 66 -7.48 -18.53 6.22
C GLU A 66 -7.26 -17.61 5.00
N ASN A 67 -7.53 -18.14 3.79
CA ASN A 67 -7.36 -17.38 2.57
C ASN A 67 -8.41 -16.28 2.36
N ILE A 68 -9.63 -16.43 2.95
CA ILE A 68 -10.62 -15.34 3.01
C ILE A 68 -10.09 -14.19 3.87
N ASP A 69 -9.57 -14.52 5.06
CA ASP A 69 -8.98 -13.51 5.97
C ASP A 69 -7.76 -12.83 5.31
N LYS A 70 -6.89 -13.60 4.67
CA LYS A 70 -5.72 -13.10 3.92
C LYS A 70 -6.09 -12.16 2.77
N ARG A 71 -7.22 -12.39 2.08
CA ARG A 71 -7.75 -11.47 1.05
C ARG A 71 -8.21 -10.13 1.61
N VAL A 72 -8.28 -9.97 2.94
CA VAL A 72 -8.76 -8.74 3.60
C VAL A 72 -10.10 -8.30 3.00
N ILE A 73 -11.11 -9.18 3.12
CA ILE A 73 -12.44 -8.98 2.55
C ILE A 73 -13.33 -8.27 3.57
N GLU A 74 -13.69 -7.02 3.29
CA GLU A 74 -14.66 -6.27 4.10
C GLU A 74 -16.05 -6.39 3.48
N ILE A 75 -17.03 -6.83 4.26
CA ILE A 75 -18.42 -6.93 3.83
C ILE A 75 -19.12 -5.59 4.07
N PRO A 76 -19.61 -4.90 3.04
CA PRO A 76 -20.27 -3.62 3.20
C PRO A 76 -21.60 -3.76 3.96
N GLN A 77 -21.90 -2.80 4.85
CA GLN A 77 -23.18 -2.78 5.59
C GLN A 77 -24.39 -2.70 4.64
N LYS A 78 -24.25 -1.95 3.53
CA LYS A 78 -25.27 -1.86 2.48
C LYS A 78 -24.81 -2.64 1.25
N PRO A 79 -25.40 -3.80 0.95
CA PRO A 79 -25.03 -4.60 -0.22
C PRO A 79 -25.29 -3.85 -1.52
N PRO A 80 -24.46 -4.04 -2.56
CA PRO A 80 -24.71 -3.50 -3.90
C PRO A 80 -26.04 -4.01 -4.50
N MET A 81 -26.64 -3.25 -5.41
CA MET A 81 -27.92 -3.62 -6.05
C MET A 81 -27.87 -5.00 -6.72
N PHE A 82 -26.79 -5.33 -7.41
CA PHE A 82 -26.64 -6.63 -8.05
C PHE A 82 -26.60 -7.78 -7.03
N CYS A 83 -25.97 -7.57 -5.86
CA CYS A 83 -26.03 -8.54 -4.76
C CYS A 83 -27.46 -8.76 -4.26
N MET A 84 -28.25 -7.70 -4.16
CA MET A 84 -29.66 -7.81 -3.75
C MET A 84 -30.49 -8.56 -4.80
N LEU A 85 -30.22 -8.32 -6.07
CA LEU A 85 -30.84 -9.06 -7.17
C LEU A 85 -30.48 -10.56 -7.12
N LEU A 86 -29.20 -10.89 -6.94
CA LEU A 86 -28.78 -12.28 -6.78
C LEU A 86 -29.43 -12.95 -5.57
N ARG A 87 -29.54 -12.24 -4.44
CA ARG A 87 -30.24 -12.76 -3.24
C ARG A 87 -31.72 -13.02 -3.52
N LYS A 88 -32.41 -12.11 -4.19
CA LYS A 88 -33.82 -12.24 -4.54
C LYS A 88 -34.10 -13.54 -5.31
N TYR A 89 -33.25 -13.83 -6.30
CA TYR A 89 -33.53 -14.95 -7.23
C TYR A 89 -32.82 -16.25 -6.89
N LEU A 90 -31.63 -16.20 -6.27
CA LEU A 90 -30.77 -17.38 -6.08
C LEU A 90 -30.64 -17.83 -4.63
N GLN A 91 -30.91 -16.97 -3.65
CA GLN A 91 -30.75 -17.39 -2.24
C GLN A 91 -31.76 -18.47 -1.87
N ASN A 92 -31.28 -19.51 -1.23
CA ASN A 92 -32.02 -20.74 -0.89
C ASN A 92 -32.37 -21.67 -2.06
N SER A 93 -32.01 -21.32 -3.28
CA SER A 93 -32.18 -22.19 -4.46
C SER A 93 -31.09 -23.25 -4.54
N ARG A 94 -31.28 -24.24 -5.43
CA ARG A 94 -30.31 -25.29 -5.70
C ARG A 94 -29.70 -25.14 -7.09
N ILE A 95 -28.42 -25.39 -7.21
CA ILE A 95 -27.73 -25.52 -8.48
C ILE A 95 -28.08 -26.89 -9.06
N ALA A 96 -28.91 -26.91 -10.09
CA ALA A 96 -29.34 -28.15 -10.72
C ALA A 96 -28.24 -28.78 -11.59
N LYS A 97 -27.45 -27.93 -12.27
CA LYS A 97 -26.38 -28.35 -13.17
C LYS A 97 -25.31 -27.28 -13.23
N VAL A 98 -24.06 -27.69 -13.43
CA VAL A 98 -22.94 -26.80 -13.76
C VAL A 98 -22.41 -27.14 -15.15
N ASN A 99 -21.94 -26.13 -15.88
CA ASN A 99 -21.42 -26.29 -17.22
C ASN A 99 -20.29 -25.30 -17.49
N GLN A 100 -19.33 -25.73 -18.27
CA GLN A 100 -18.36 -24.87 -18.94
C GLN A 100 -18.59 -25.01 -20.45
N PRO A 101 -19.03 -23.96 -21.16
CA PRO A 101 -19.07 -24.00 -22.63
C PRO A 101 -17.69 -24.35 -23.19
N GLN A 102 -17.65 -25.21 -24.17
CA GLN A 102 -16.43 -25.79 -24.71
C GLN A 102 -15.41 -24.70 -25.06
N TYR A 103 -14.19 -24.83 -24.55
CA TYR A 103 -13.04 -23.93 -24.67
C TYR A 103 -13.16 -22.56 -23.97
N GLU A 104 -14.35 -22.21 -23.46
CA GLU A 104 -14.58 -20.89 -22.90
C GLU A 104 -14.18 -20.80 -21.42
N ARG A 105 -13.89 -19.58 -20.97
CA ARG A 105 -13.62 -19.26 -19.56
C ARG A 105 -14.91 -18.78 -18.90
N ILE A 106 -15.96 -19.58 -19.06
CA ILE A 106 -17.30 -19.30 -18.53
C ILE A 106 -17.72 -20.48 -17.67
N LEU A 107 -18.13 -20.20 -16.45
CA LEU A 107 -18.79 -21.17 -15.59
C LEU A 107 -20.27 -20.80 -15.49
N GLU A 108 -21.15 -21.75 -15.83
CA GLU A 108 -22.60 -21.58 -15.77
C GLU A 108 -23.18 -22.41 -14.64
N PHE A 109 -23.95 -21.76 -13.76
CA PHE A 109 -24.82 -22.41 -12.79
C PHE A 109 -26.27 -22.36 -13.27
N TYR A 110 -26.82 -23.49 -13.61
CA TYR A 110 -28.24 -23.63 -13.89
C TYR A 110 -28.99 -23.84 -12.59
N VAL A 111 -29.89 -22.92 -12.26
CA VAL A 111 -30.57 -22.87 -10.98
C VAL A 111 -32.07 -22.96 -11.18
N GLU A 112 -32.69 -23.88 -10.46
CA GLU A 112 -34.14 -23.97 -10.34
C GLU A 112 -34.64 -23.11 -9.19
N THR A 113 -35.55 -22.21 -9.44
CA THR A 113 -36.13 -21.32 -8.43
C THR A 113 -37.61 -21.05 -8.75
N TYR A 114 -38.26 -20.25 -7.92
CA TYR A 114 -39.67 -19.87 -8.11
C TYR A 114 -39.79 -18.35 -8.29
N ASN A 115 -40.70 -17.93 -9.18
CA ASN A 115 -41.04 -16.53 -9.30
C ASN A 115 -41.94 -16.05 -8.15
N GLU A 116 -42.32 -14.78 -8.15
CA GLU A 116 -43.16 -14.17 -7.09
C GLU A 116 -44.59 -14.75 -7.05
N ILE A 117 -45.05 -15.40 -8.12
CA ILE A 117 -46.38 -16.01 -8.24
C ILE A 117 -46.35 -17.50 -7.88
N GLY A 118 -45.15 -18.06 -7.67
CA GLY A 118 -44.96 -19.45 -7.30
C GLY A 118 -44.68 -20.39 -8.47
N ASP A 119 -44.53 -19.89 -9.69
CA ASP A 119 -44.18 -20.71 -10.85
C ASP A 119 -42.68 -21.06 -10.81
N LYS A 120 -42.37 -22.28 -11.22
CA LYS A 120 -41.00 -22.74 -11.37
C LYS A 120 -40.34 -22.07 -12.57
N ILE A 121 -39.19 -21.45 -12.35
CA ILE A 121 -38.39 -20.81 -13.39
C ILE A 121 -36.96 -21.33 -13.38
N TYR A 122 -36.32 -21.30 -14.53
CA TYR A 122 -34.94 -21.72 -14.71
C TYR A 122 -34.07 -20.50 -14.97
N LEU A 123 -33.09 -20.30 -14.13
CA LEU A 123 -32.12 -19.19 -14.25
C LEU A 123 -30.72 -19.74 -14.51
N CYS A 124 -29.93 -18.97 -15.22
CA CYS A 124 -28.52 -19.23 -15.39
C CYS A 124 -27.67 -18.08 -14.82
N LEU A 125 -26.74 -18.42 -13.94
CA LEU A 125 -25.69 -17.51 -13.50
C LEU A 125 -24.44 -17.81 -14.30
N ALA A 126 -24.11 -16.97 -15.29
CA ALA A 126 -22.89 -17.06 -16.08
C ALA A 126 -21.77 -16.23 -15.43
N ILE A 127 -20.67 -16.88 -15.12
CA ILE A 127 -19.45 -16.29 -14.56
C ILE A 127 -18.40 -16.27 -15.66
N GLU A 128 -18.16 -15.11 -16.25
CA GLU A 128 -17.23 -14.91 -17.36
C GLU A 128 -15.88 -14.38 -16.83
N LEU A 129 -14.80 -15.10 -17.09
CA LEU A 129 -13.45 -14.81 -16.59
C LEU A 129 -12.51 -14.41 -17.75
N MET A 130 -12.68 -13.19 -18.29
CA MET A 130 -12.05 -12.72 -19.53
C MET A 130 -11.27 -11.41 -19.37
N GLY A 131 -10.51 -11.26 -18.30
CA GLY A 131 -9.70 -10.06 -18.03
C GLY A 131 -10.57 -8.82 -17.84
N LYS A 132 -10.36 -7.80 -18.67
CA LYS A 132 -11.16 -6.55 -18.60
C LYS A 132 -12.63 -6.73 -18.94
N TYR A 133 -12.98 -7.83 -19.56
CA TYR A 133 -14.36 -8.19 -19.95
C TYR A 133 -14.99 -9.19 -18.98
N SER A 134 -14.33 -9.53 -17.88
CA SER A 134 -14.90 -10.41 -16.86
C SER A 134 -16.19 -9.83 -16.29
N ASN A 135 -17.21 -10.68 -16.12
CA ASN A 135 -18.51 -10.28 -15.61
C ASN A 135 -19.23 -11.44 -14.89
N VAL A 136 -20.23 -11.13 -14.12
CA VAL A 136 -21.18 -12.10 -13.56
C VAL A 136 -22.57 -11.68 -14.03
N ILE A 137 -23.26 -12.54 -14.75
CA ILE A 137 -24.52 -12.25 -15.41
C ILE A 137 -25.56 -13.25 -14.92
N LEU A 138 -26.72 -12.75 -14.50
CA LEU A 138 -27.90 -13.56 -14.21
C LEU A 138 -28.90 -13.37 -15.33
N TYR A 139 -29.31 -14.45 -16.00
CA TYR A 139 -30.31 -14.41 -17.03
C TYR A 139 -31.35 -15.53 -16.86
N ASN A 140 -32.53 -15.32 -17.39
CA ASN A 140 -33.59 -16.33 -17.48
C ASN A 140 -33.25 -17.30 -18.62
N TYR A 141 -33.12 -18.59 -18.29
CA TYR A 141 -32.67 -19.61 -19.26
C TYR A 141 -33.70 -19.84 -20.37
N ASP A 142 -34.99 -19.81 -20.05
CA ASP A 142 -36.07 -20.10 -21.02
C ASP A 142 -36.26 -18.97 -22.01
N THR A 143 -36.17 -17.71 -21.54
CA THR A 143 -36.37 -16.51 -22.37
C THR A 143 -35.07 -15.92 -22.89
N ASN A 144 -33.93 -16.39 -22.41
CA ASN A 144 -32.58 -15.88 -22.66
C ASN A 144 -32.38 -14.41 -22.29
N MET A 145 -33.26 -13.83 -21.46
CA MET A 145 -33.21 -12.41 -21.09
C MET A 145 -32.38 -12.17 -19.83
N ILE A 146 -31.45 -11.22 -19.90
CA ILE A 146 -30.60 -10.81 -18.75
C ILE A 146 -31.49 -10.13 -17.71
N LEU A 147 -31.44 -10.62 -16.48
CA LEU A 147 -32.06 -10.00 -15.29
C LEU A 147 -31.16 -8.94 -14.69
N GLY A 148 -29.84 -9.13 -14.76
CA GLY A 148 -28.83 -8.19 -14.31
C GLY A 148 -27.42 -8.72 -14.45
N CYS A 149 -26.47 -7.82 -14.32
CA CYS A 149 -25.04 -8.16 -14.37
C CYS A 149 -24.22 -7.28 -13.40
N ALA A 150 -23.04 -7.77 -13.05
CA ALA A 150 -22.12 -7.06 -12.15
C ALA A 150 -21.63 -5.75 -12.78
N HIS A 151 -21.40 -5.76 -14.09
CA HIS A 151 -20.98 -4.61 -14.87
C HIS A 151 -21.85 -4.46 -16.10
N ASN A 152 -22.58 -3.33 -16.18
CA ASN A 152 -23.31 -2.96 -17.38
C ASN A 152 -22.33 -2.54 -18.48
N VAL A 153 -22.52 -3.09 -19.67
CA VAL A 153 -21.76 -2.81 -20.88
C VAL A 153 -22.73 -2.36 -21.95
N GLY A 154 -22.76 -1.07 -22.26
CA GLY A 154 -23.54 -0.51 -23.36
C GLY A 154 -22.71 -0.39 -24.65
N ALA A 155 -23.35 0.07 -25.73
CA ALA A 155 -22.73 0.24 -27.04
C ALA A 155 -21.50 1.14 -27.04
N GLU A 156 -21.42 2.06 -26.09
CA GLU A 156 -20.27 2.96 -25.91
C GLU A 156 -18.99 2.24 -25.41
N LYS A 157 -19.14 1.05 -24.78
CA LYS A 157 -18.02 0.27 -24.20
C LYS A 157 -17.66 -0.97 -24.99
N SER A 158 -18.60 -1.52 -25.74
CA SER A 158 -18.37 -2.69 -26.58
C SER A 158 -19.19 -2.60 -27.88
N ARG A 159 -18.50 -2.84 -28.99
CA ARG A 159 -19.14 -2.97 -30.30
C ARG A 159 -19.63 -4.40 -30.57
N GLU A 160 -19.10 -5.38 -29.83
CA GLU A 160 -19.37 -6.80 -30.09
C GLU A 160 -20.61 -7.29 -29.37
N ARG A 161 -20.83 -6.86 -28.11
CA ARG A 161 -22.03 -7.24 -27.36
C ARG A 161 -22.32 -6.27 -26.22
N GLU A 162 -23.57 -6.00 -26.02
CA GLU A 162 -24.11 -5.23 -24.91
C GLU A 162 -24.59 -6.16 -23.81
N MET A 163 -24.42 -5.75 -22.53
CA MET A 163 -24.83 -6.55 -21.38
C MET A 163 -25.46 -5.65 -20.30
N TYR A 164 -26.77 -5.64 -20.22
CA TYR A 164 -27.55 -5.04 -19.13
C TYR A 164 -28.96 -5.66 -19.09
N GLY A 165 -29.67 -5.47 -18.00
CA GLY A 165 -30.99 -6.07 -17.79
C GLY A 165 -31.98 -5.73 -18.91
N GLY A 166 -32.71 -6.72 -19.38
CA GLY A 166 -33.68 -6.60 -20.47
C GLY A 166 -33.14 -6.90 -21.87
N LEU A 167 -31.82 -7.15 -22.02
CA LEU A 167 -31.26 -7.65 -23.28
C LEU A 167 -31.14 -9.18 -23.28
N PRO A 168 -31.11 -9.82 -24.46
CA PRO A 168 -30.78 -11.24 -24.56
C PRO A 168 -29.31 -11.47 -24.18
N TYR A 169 -29.03 -12.57 -23.46
CA TYR A 169 -27.66 -13.02 -23.21
C TYR A 169 -27.08 -13.60 -24.50
N VAL A 170 -25.91 -13.11 -24.87
CA VAL A 170 -25.15 -13.57 -26.04
C VAL A 170 -23.78 -14.00 -25.58
N TYR A 171 -23.33 -15.17 -26.02
CA TYR A 171 -21.97 -15.67 -25.76
C TYR A 171 -20.90 -14.76 -26.40
N PRO A 172 -19.68 -14.74 -25.86
CA PRO A 172 -18.55 -14.10 -26.54
C PRO A 172 -18.36 -14.64 -27.97
N PRO A 173 -17.80 -13.84 -28.89
CA PRO A 173 -17.46 -14.30 -30.22
C PRO A 173 -16.54 -15.53 -30.19
N LYS A 174 -16.84 -16.55 -30.96
CA LYS A 174 -16.01 -17.75 -31.06
C LYS A 174 -14.64 -17.40 -31.63
N GLN A 175 -13.61 -17.99 -31.03
CA GLN A 175 -12.25 -17.90 -31.55
C GLN A 175 -12.08 -18.90 -32.73
N ASN A 176 -11.34 -18.48 -33.75
CA ASN A 176 -11.01 -19.37 -34.86
C ASN A 176 -9.70 -20.11 -34.55
N LYS A 177 -9.81 -21.20 -33.80
CA LYS A 177 -8.69 -22.06 -33.37
C LYS A 177 -9.01 -23.52 -33.60
N SER A 178 -7.99 -24.37 -33.58
CA SER A 178 -8.13 -25.81 -33.70
C SER A 178 -8.09 -26.49 -32.31
N ASP A 179 -8.67 -27.69 -32.22
CA ASP A 179 -8.40 -28.54 -31.06
C ASP A 179 -7.11 -29.30 -31.27
N ILE A 180 -6.18 -29.22 -30.32
CA ILE A 180 -4.91 -29.92 -30.40
C ILE A 180 -5.08 -31.45 -30.37
N LEU A 181 -6.18 -31.95 -29.81
CA LEU A 181 -6.47 -33.39 -29.75
C LEU A 181 -6.62 -34.01 -31.14
N ASP A 182 -7.15 -33.23 -32.08
CA ASP A 182 -7.37 -33.64 -33.48
C ASP A 182 -6.15 -33.34 -34.38
N TYR A 183 -5.16 -32.61 -33.86
CA TYR A 183 -4.00 -32.17 -34.64
C TYR A 183 -2.88 -33.24 -34.67
N ASN A 184 -2.24 -33.44 -35.83
CA ASN A 184 -1.18 -34.42 -36.01
C ASN A 184 0.07 -33.87 -36.72
N GLY A 185 0.16 -32.53 -36.89
CA GLY A 185 1.29 -31.86 -37.52
C GLY A 185 2.39 -31.45 -36.55
N GLU A 186 3.36 -30.73 -37.05
CA GLU A 186 4.38 -30.06 -36.21
C GLU A 186 3.79 -28.87 -35.50
N VAL A 187 4.21 -28.65 -34.23
CA VAL A 187 3.72 -27.59 -33.38
C VAL A 187 4.72 -26.45 -33.31
N ASP A 188 4.29 -25.26 -33.68
CA ASP A 188 5.04 -24.03 -33.41
C ASP A 188 4.65 -23.47 -32.02
N TYR A 189 5.61 -23.47 -31.10
CA TYR A 189 5.39 -22.98 -29.72
C TYR A 189 5.17 -21.48 -29.64
N GLU A 190 5.64 -20.69 -30.61
CA GLU A 190 5.43 -19.24 -30.64
C GLU A 190 3.98 -18.88 -30.98
N THR A 191 3.32 -19.73 -31.76
CA THR A 191 1.92 -19.54 -32.20
C THR A 191 0.92 -20.41 -31.43
N LEU A 192 1.36 -21.34 -30.57
CA LEU A 192 0.54 -22.32 -29.85
C LEU A 192 -0.71 -21.70 -29.21
N GLN A 193 -0.56 -20.53 -28.59
CA GLN A 193 -1.68 -19.78 -27.99
C GLN A 193 -2.70 -19.31 -29.04
N ASN A 194 -2.26 -18.99 -30.26
CA ASN A 194 -3.12 -18.42 -31.30
C ASN A 194 -3.84 -19.52 -32.10
N ASP A 195 -3.18 -20.65 -32.28
CA ASP A 195 -3.62 -21.71 -33.17
C ASP A 195 -4.52 -22.74 -32.46
N PHE A 196 -4.32 -22.94 -31.16
CA PHE A 196 -5.03 -23.98 -30.43
C PHE A 196 -5.83 -23.46 -29.25
N TYR A 197 -6.99 -24.08 -29.03
CA TYR A 197 -7.78 -23.92 -27.81
C TYR A 197 -6.99 -24.45 -26.59
N TRP A 198 -7.40 -24.09 -25.39
CA TRP A 198 -6.85 -24.46 -24.08
C TRP A 198 -5.52 -23.79 -23.69
N PHE A 199 -4.77 -23.25 -24.66
CA PHE A 199 -3.49 -22.60 -24.38
C PHE A 199 -3.65 -21.11 -24.13
N SER A 200 -3.49 -20.71 -22.87
CA SER A 200 -3.20 -19.33 -22.52
C SER A 200 -1.75 -18.99 -22.83
N LYS A 201 -1.41 -17.70 -22.91
CA LYS A 201 -0.01 -17.28 -23.10
C LYS A 201 0.93 -17.87 -22.05
N SER A 202 0.50 -17.90 -20.78
CA SER A 202 1.31 -18.45 -19.68
C SER A 202 1.49 -19.96 -19.80
N PHE A 203 0.43 -20.68 -20.14
CA PHE A 203 0.50 -22.13 -20.29
C PHE A 203 1.30 -22.54 -21.52
N ALA A 204 1.14 -21.84 -22.66
CA ALA A 204 1.95 -22.07 -23.86
C ALA A 204 3.46 -21.88 -23.58
N MET A 205 3.84 -20.87 -22.79
CA MET A 205 5.24 -20.68 -22.38
C MET A 205 5.75 -21.81 -21.49
N GLN A 206 4.94 -22.34 -20.58
CA GLN A 206 5.31 -23.50 -19.76
C GLN A 206 5.49 -24.78 -20.60
N CYS A 207 4.72 -24.92 -21.67
CA CYS A 207 4.76 -26.09 -22.57
C CYS A 207 5.89 -26.03 -23.60
N LYS A 208 6.74 -25.02 -23.62
CA LYS A 208 7.83 -24.90 -24.59
C LYS A 208 8.77 -26.10 -24.53
N GLY A 209 8.99 -26.74 -25.67
CA GLY A 209 9.87 -27.93 -25.80
C GLY A 209 9.19 -29.27 -25.46
N GLN A 210 7.89 -29.28 -25.17
CA GLN A 210 7.15 -30.53 -24.94
C GLN A 210 6.72 -31.18 -26.25
N SER A 211 6.64 -32.52 -26.30
CA SER A 211 6.14 -33.23 -27.47
C SER A 211 4.64 -33.00 -27.70
N LEU A 212 4.16 -33.20 -28.93
CA LEU A 212 2.73 -33.12 -29.24
C LEU A 212 1.90 -34.09 -28.37
N GLU A 213 2.40 -35.27 -28.08
CA GLU A 213 1.75 -36.25 -27.19
C GLU A 213 1.61 -35.70 -25.76
N ASN A 214 2.66 -35.05 -25.24
CA ASN A 214 2.59 -34.38 -23.94
C ASN A 214 1.56 -33.25 -23.94
N LEU A 215 1.52 -32.44 -24.99
CA LEU A 215 0.52 -31.36 -25.12
C LEU A 215 -0.91 -31.90 -25.12
N LYS A 216 -1.17 -32.97 -25.87
CA LYS A 216 -2.46 -33.68 -25.88
C LYS A 216 -2.81 -34.25 -24.50
N SER A 217 -1.84 -34.87 -23.83
CA SER A 217 -1.99 -35.39 -22.48
C SER A 217 -2.35 -34.30 -21.48
N PHE A 218 -1.70 -33.14 -21.57
CA PHE A 218 -1.99 -31.99 -20.70
C PHE A 218 -3.41 -31.45 -20.89
N VAL A 219 -3.84 -31.25 -22.12
CA VAL A 219 -5.19 -30.78 -22.44
C VAL A 219 -6.28 -31.78 -22.02
N SER A 220 -5.95 -33.08 -22.05
CA SER A 220 -6.83 -34.14 -21.54
C SER A 220 -6.84 -34.28 -20.02
N LEU A 221 -6.07 -33.46 -19.31
CA LEU A 221 -5.91 -33.50 -17.85
C LEU A 221 -5.42 -34.86 -17.30
N ASN A 222 -4.68 -35.61 -18.11
CA ASN A 222 -4.12 -36.90 -17.70
C ASN A 222 -3.02 -36.67 -16.65
N LYS A 223 -3.14 -37.38 -15.51
CA LYS A 223 -2.13 -37.40 -14.43
C LYS A 223 -1.64 -35.99 -14.03
N HIS A 224 -2.52 -35.00 -14.01
CA HIS A 224 -2.16 -33.66 -13.54
C HIS A 224 -1.77 -33.68 -12.05
N VAL A 225 -0.75 -32.89 -11.71
CA VAL A 225 -0.27 -32.67 -10.33
C VAL A 225 -0.12 -31.17 -10.16
N PRO A 226 -1.14 -30.51 -9.60
CA PRO A 226 -1.14 -29.06 -9.47
C PRO A 226 -0.02 -28.59 -8.54
N ALA A 227 0.63 -27.49 -8.89
CA ALA A 227 1.72 -26.94 -8.11
C ALA A 227 1.83 -25.42 -8.28
N ILE A 228 2.45 -24.79 -7.29
CA ILE A 228 2.80 -23.37 -7.28
C ILE A 228 4.31 -23.27 -7.22
N SER A 229 4.94 -22.31 -7.92
CA SER A 229 6.38 -22.06 -7.79
C SER A 229 6.72 -21.59 -6.38
N GLU A 230 7.89 -21.95 -5.85
CA GLU A 230 8.35 -21.59 -4.49
C GLU A 230 8.29 -20.07 -4.23
N ASP A 231 8.58 -19.25 -5.23
CA ASP A 231 8.49 -17.78 -5.15
C ASP A 231 7.06 -17.22 -5.26
N LEU A 232 6.06 -18.10 -5.39
CA LEU A 232 4.63 -17.78 -5.52
C LEU A 232 4.30 -16.84 -6.69
N LYS A 233 5.12 -16.86 -7.76
CA LYS A 233 4.87 -16.03 -8.95
C LYS A 233 4.09 -16.75 -10.04
N THR A 234 4.16 -18.07 -10.05
CA THR A 234 3.53 -18.89 -11.07
C THR A 234 2.85 -20.13 -10.48
N TYR A 235 1.87 -20.66 -11.19
CA TYR A 235 1.29 -21.96 -10.90
C TYR A 235 1.16 -22.78 -12.18
N SER A 236 1.00 -24.08 -12.06
CA SER A 236 0.72 -24.97 -13.18
C SER A 236 -0.13 -26.15 -12.71
N LEU A 237 -0.98 -26.65 -13.62
CA LEU A 237 -1.67 -27.91 -13.40
C LEU A 237 -0.69 -29.10 -13.41
N TYR A 238 0.54 -28.89 -13.87
CA TYR A 238 1.58 -29.88 -14.02
C TYR A 238 2.86 -29.44 -13.32
N SER A 239 3.19 -30.07 -12.21
CA SER A 239 4.36 -29.72 -11.39
C SER A 239 5.68 -29.78 -12.14
N ASN A 240 5.78 -30.68 -13.14
CA ASN A 240 6.97 -30.84 -13.98
C ASN A 240 7.21 -29.70 -14.99
N LEU A 241 6.26 -28.76 -15.11
CA LEU A 241 6.39 -27.56 -15.94
C LEU A 241 6.87 -26.32 -15.15
N LEU A 242 7.17 -26.50 -13.87
CA LEU A 242 7.65 -25.43 -13.00
C LEU A 242 9.06 -25.71 -12.48
N ASP A 243 9.83 -24.64 -12.30
CA ASP A 243 11.08 -24.70 -11.54
C ASP A 243 10.73 -24.66 -10.04
N ASN A 244 11.32 -25.55 -9.25
CA ASN A 244 11.09 -25.69 -7.81
C ASN A 244 9.60 -25.70 -7.43
N PRO A 245 8.81 -26.68 -7.89
CA PRO A 245 7.38 -26.74 -7.65
C PRO A 245 7.05 -27.15 -6.21
N VAL A 246 6.16 -26.40 -5.55
CA VAL A 246 5.47 -26.81 -4.34
C VAL A 246 4.14 -27.42 -4.75
N LYS A 247 3.98 -28.72 -4.56
CA LYS A 247 2.76 -29.45 -4.95
C LYS A 247 1.59 -29.05 -4.07
N SER A 248 0.44 -28.84 -4.68
CA SER A 248 -0.83 -28.60 -4.01
C SER A 248 -1.64 -29.90 -3.91
N ASN A 249 -2.51 -30.02 -2.91
CA ASN A 249 -3.34 -31.23 -2.73
C ASN A 249 -4.42 -31.36 -3.81
N SER A 250 -4.90 -30.24 -4.33
CA SER A 250 -5.94 -30.18 -5.35
C SER A 250 -5.74 -28.98 -6.27
N VAL A 251 -6.43 -28.96 -7.40
CA VAL A 251 -6.49 -27.78 -8.29
C VAL A 251 -7.13 -26.60 -7.55
N ASN A 252 -8.16 -26.87 -6.75
CA ASN A 252 -8.78 -25.85 -5.92
C ASN A 252 -7.80 -25.19 -4.94
N ASP A 253 -7.03 -25.99 -4.20
CA ASP A 253 -6.05 -25.45 -3.23
C ASP A 253 -4.97 -24.63 -3.93
N MET A 254 -4.47 -25.10 -5.08
CA MET A 254 -3.53 -24.36 -5.90
C MET A 254 -4.07 -22.98 -6.29
N ILE A 255 -5.32 -22.90 -6.74
CA ILE A 255 -5.95 -21.64 -7.13
C ILE A 255 -6.14 -20.74 -5.90
N ASP A 256 -6.69 -21.28 -4.81
CA ASP A 256 -7.00 -20.54 -3.60
C ASP A 256 -5.73 -19.93 -2.97
N ASP A 257 -4.68 -20.72 -2.82
CA ASP A 257 -3.40 -20.30 -2.24
C ASP A 257 -2.68 -19.29 -3.12
N TYR A 258 -2.57 -19.56 -4.42
CA TYR A 258 -1.90 -18.66 -5.36
C TYR A 258 -2.58 -17.27 -5.41
N TYR A 259 -3.91 -17.24 -5.62
CA TYR A 259 -4.59 -15.97 -5.79
C TYR A 259 -4.80 -15.22 -4.48
N SER A 260 -4.91 -15.90 -3.34
CA SER A 260 -4.95 -15.22 -2.03
C SER A 260 -3.66 -14.46 -1.77
N GLU A 261 -2.51 -15.11 -2.02
CA GLU A 261 -1.19 -14.49 -1.87
C GLU A 261 -0.99 -13.34 -2.86
N TYR A 262 -1.37 -13.54 -4.13
CA TYR A 262 -1.27 -12.51 -5.15
C TYR A 262 -2.08 -11.26 -4.79
N ILE A 263 -3.33 -11.44 -4.37
CA ILE A 263 -4.23 -10.35 -3.95
C ILE A 263 -3.66 -9.63 -2.73
N TYR A 264 -3.16 -10.37 -1.74
CA TYR A 264 -2.55 -9.79 -0.56
C TYR A 264 -1.36 -8.91 -0.91
N ARG A 265 -0.44 -9.42 -1.72
CA ARG A 265 0.74 -8.66 -2.18
C ARG A 265 0.37 -7.42 -2.98
N ASP A 266 -0.62 -7.52 -3.85
CA ASP A 266 -1.11 -6.38 -4.65
C ASP A 266 -1.75 -5.31 -3.77
N LYS A 267 -2.60 -5.70 -2.81
CA LYS A 267 -3.20 -4.80 -1.82
C LYS A 267 -2.14 -4.13 -0.95
N PHE A 268 -1.20 -4.91 -0.43
CA PHE A 268 -0.10 -4.39 0.37
C PHE A 268 0.73 -3.35 -0.40
N LYS A 269 1.14 -3.69 -1.62
CA LYS A 269 1.91 -2.80 -2.50
C LYS A 269 1.13 -1.51 -2.83
N THR A 270 -0.15 -1.63 -3.14
CA THR A 270 -1.02 -0.50 -3.49
C THR A 270 -1.19 0.43 -2.30
N LEU A 271 -1.51 -0.11 -1.12
CA LEU A 271 -1.67 0.66 0.12
C LEU A 271 -0.36 1.37 0.51
N ARG A 272 0.75 0.63 0.46
CA ARG A 272 2.09 1.18 0.73
C ARG A 272 2.44 2.34 -0.20
N THR A 273 2.23 2.15 -1.51
CA THR A 273 2.51 3.19 -2.51
C THR A 273 1.62 4.42 -2.30
N HIS A 274 0.35 4.21 -1.96
CA HIS A 274 -0.59 5.28 -1.65
C HIS A 274 -0.12 6.10 -0.44
N TYR A 275 0.22 5.45 0.66
CA TYR A 275 0.71 6.10 1.88
C TYR A 275 2.03 6.83 1.65
N GLU A 276 2.98 6.21 0.94
CA GLU A 276 4.22 6.88 0.55
C GLU A 276 3.95 8.17 -0.25
N SER A 277 3.02 8.13 -1.20
CA SER A 277 2.66 9.28 -2.01
C SER A 277 2.12 10.43 -1.16
N LEU A 278 1.21 10.13 -0.22
CA LEU A 278 0.63 11.13 0.68
C LEU A 278 1.71 11.80 1.55
N VAL A 279 2.57 10.99 2.18
CA VAL A 279 3.63 11.52 3.06
C VAL A 279 4.68 12.30 2.26
N LYS A 280 5.07 11.84 1.07
CA LYS A 280 5.98 12.56 0.16
C LYS A 280 5.41 13.93 -0.25
N GLN A 281 4.09 14.03 -0.47
CA GLN A 281 3.45 15.32 -0.76
C GLN A 281 3.50 16.27 0.44
N LYS A 282 3.24 15.77 1.67
CA LYS A 282 3.39 16.55 2.90
C LYS A 282 4.82 17.05 3.07
N LEU A 283 5.78 16.15 2.92
CA LEU A 283 7.21 16.45 3.05
C LEU A 283 7.66 17.52 2.04
N LYS A 284 7.24 17.40 0.78
CA LYS A 284 7.54 18.41 -0.27
C LYS A 284 7.03 19.80 0.10
N LYS A 285 5.83 19.91 0.70
CA LYS A 285 5.28 21.19 1.17
C LYS A 285 6.12 21.77 2.31
N VAL A 286 6.47 20.94 3.30
CA VAL A 286 7.28 21.35 4.46
C VAL A 286 8.66 21.85 4.01
N VAL A 287 9.36 21.10 3.16
CA VAL A 287 10.70 21.47 2.64
C VAL A 287 10.65 22.76 1.83
N LYS A 288 9.58 22.96 1.02
CA LYS A 288 9.41 24.21 0.27
C LYS A 288 9.22 25.40 1.21
N SER A 289 8.38 25.27 2.23
CA SER A 289 8.15 26.32 3.23
C SER A 289 9.42 26.64 4.02
N LEU A 290 10.15 25.62 4.42
CA LEU A 290 11.42 25.74 5.14
C LEU A 290 12.45 26.55 4.33
N LYS A 291 12.68 26.18 3.07
CA LYS A 291 13.57 26.92 2.17
C LYS A 291 13.15 28.39 1.99
N GLN A 292 11.85 28.66 1.90
CA GLN A 292 11.33 30.02 1.76
C GLN A 292 11.60 30.84 3.01
N MET A 293 11.39 30.27 4.22
CA MET A 293 11.64 30.97 5.48
C MET A 293 13.13 31.19 5.74
N GLU A 294 13.97 30.21 5.46
CA GLU A 294 15.42 30.36 5.53
C GLU A 294 15.94 31.45 4.58
N TYR A 295 15.39 31.53 3.36
CA TYR A 295 15.69 32.62 2.44
C TYR A 295 15.28 34.00 2.98
N GLN A 296 14.09 34.09 3.63
CA GLN A 296 13.65 35.35 4.27
C GLN A 296 14.58 35.76 5.42
N VAL A 297 15.00 34.82 6.27
CA VAL A 297 15.99 35.09 7.33
C VAL A 297 17.31 35.57 6.73
N MET A 298 17.76 34.96 5.63
CA MET A 298 18.97 35.40 4.93
C MET A 298 18.85 36.84 4.38
N GLN A 299 17.71 37.18 3.79
CA GLN A 299 17.44 38.56 3.31
C GLN A 299 17.45 39.58 4.47
N ASN A 300 16.97 39.17 5.63
CA ASN A 300 16.94 40.04 6.81
C ASN A 300 18.34 40.17 7.48
N LYS A 301 19.38 39.45 7.07
CA LYS A 301 20.76 39.62 7.60
C LYS A 301 21.29 41.02 7.45
N ASN A 302 20.79 41.78 6.46
CA ASN A 302 21.17 43.19 6.27
C ASN A 302 20.48 44.12 7.32
N ALA A 303 19.76 43.60 8.28
CA ALA A 303 19.13 44.41 9.30
C ALA A 303 20.14 45.21 10.13
N ASP A 304 21.27 44.62 10.49
CA ASP A 304 22.33 45.29 11.25
C ASP A 304 22.93 46.48 10.48
N THR A 305 22.92 46.44 9.14
CA THR A 305 23.31 47.56 8.28
C THR A 305 22.35 48.74 8.47
N TYR A 306 21.04 48.52 8.63
CA TYR A 306 20.09 49.60 8.94
C TYR A 306 20.34 50.21 10.28
N ARG A 307 20.68 49.42 11.30
CA ARG A 307 21.08 49.95 12.61
C ARG A 307 22.32 50.80 12.48
N LEU A 308 23.37 50.30 11.83
CA LEU A 308 24.61 51.01 11.57
C LEU A 308 24.37 52.35 10.85
N TRP A 309 23.54 52.36 9.79
CA TRP A 309 23.17 53.58 9.09
C TRP A 309 22.43 54.60 9.99
N GLY A 310 21.50 54.11 10.82
CA GLY A 310 20.82 54.93 11.81
C GLY A 310 21.81 55.57 12.82
N ASP A 311 22.71 54.76 13.38
CA ASP A 311 23.73 55.18 14.32
C ASP A 311 24.69 56.20 13.69
N LEU A 312 25.18 55.97 12.46
CA LEU A 312 26.07 56.86 11.75
C LEU A 312 25.40 58.21 11.40
N ILE A 313 24.14 58.23 11.00
CA ILE A 313 23.38 59.45 10.77
C ILE A 313 23.24 60.23 12.05
N MET A 314 22.84 59.57 13.13
CA MET A 314 22.62 60.24 14.44
C MET A 314 23.92 60.81 15.03
N ALA A 315 25.07 60.13 14.84
CA ALA A 315 26.37 60.61 15.29
C ALA A 315 26.89 61.81 14.52
N ASN A 316 26.42 62.04 13.27
CA ASN A 316 26.88 63.09 12.40
C ASN A 316 25.85 64.19 12.10
N LEU A 317 24.75 64.26 12.85
CA LEU A 317 23.63 65.21 12.64
C LEU A 317 24.07 66.65 12.51
N TYR A 318 25.11 67.08 13.23
CA TYR A 318 25.58 68.46 13.26
C TYR A 318 26.48 68.82 12.08
N ASN A 319 27.00 67.82 11.35
CA ASN A 319 27.95 67.95 10.27
C ASN A 319 27.34 67.70 8.86
N LEU A 320 26.04 67.41 8.80
CA LEU A 320 25.37 66.98 7.58
C LEU A 320 24.14 67.87 7.32
N GLU A 321 23.76 68.03 6.07
CA GLU A 321 22.59 68.84 5.67
C GLU A 321 21.31 67.99 5.59
N ASP A 322 20.21 68.51 6.13
CA ASP A 322 18.87 67.92 6.00
C ASP A 322 18.42 67.90 4.54
N TYR A 323 17.51 66.98 4.18
CA TYR A 323 16.93 66.81 2.84
C TYR A 323 17.95 66.44 1.75
N SER A 324 19.09 65.88 2.14
CA SER A 324 20.10 65.38 1.22
C SER A 324 19.67 64.03 0.61
N LYS A 325 20.09 63.80 -0.65
CA LYS A 325 19.83 62.53 -1.37
C LYS A 325 20.70 61.38 -0.89
N GLU A 326 21.91 61.70 -0.52
CA GLU A 326 22.89 60.77 0.02
C GLU A 326 23.88 61.50 0.93
N ILE A 327 24.43 60.76 1.89
CA ILE A 327 25.51 61.26 2.76
C ILE A 327 26.69 60.32 2.73
N SER A 328 27.90 60.84 2.86
CA SER A 328 29.13 60.09 3.01
C SER A 328 29.63 60.22 4.46
N VAL A 329 29.67 59.15 5.19
CA VAL A 329 30.06 59.08 6.60
C VAL A 329 31.11 58.00 6.83
N TYR A 330 31.97 58.23 7.83
CA TYR A 330 33.03 57.31 8.17
C TYR A 330 32.59 56.29 9.25
N ASP A 331 32.72 55.01 8.93
CA ASP A 331 32.46 53.94 9.86
C ASP A 331 33.76 53.59 10.63
N TYR A 332 33.85 54.07 11.84
CA TYR A 332 35.04 53.87 12.71
C TYR A 332 35.23 52.44 13.19
N GLU A 333 34.19 51.61 13.18
CA GLU A 333 34.33 50.20 13.57
C GLU A 333 34.93 49.35 12.46
N ASN A 334 34.62 49.63 11.22
CA ASN A 334 35.08 48.87 10.06
C ASN A 334 36.13 49.61 9.23
N ASP A 335 36.62 50.76 9.68
CA ASP A 335 37.67 51.60 9.08
C ASP A 335 37.41 51.89 7.59
N LYS A 336 36.17 52.31 7.25
CA LYS A 336 35.76 52.57 5.87
C LYS A 336 34.75 53.73 5.75
N GLN A 337 34.78 54.40 4.58
CA GLN A 337 33.77 55.38 4.23
C GLN A 337 32.54 54.67 3.64
N ILE A 338 31.33 55.06 4.12
CA ILE A 338 30.05 54.50 3.69
C ILE A 338 29.20 55.63 3.10
N ILE A 339 28.60 55.36 1.93
CA ILE A 339 27.60 56.22 1.31
C ILE A 339 26.22 55.68 1.69
N ILE A 340 25.40 56.49 2.37
CA ILE A 340 24.04 56.13 2.80
C ILE A 340 23.05 56.95 1.95
N LYS A 341 22.18 56.22 1.22
CA LYS A 341 21.08 56.83 0.47
C LYS A 341 19.96 57.22 1.40
N LEU A 342 19.45 58.45 1.28
CA LEU A 342 18.42 59.05 2.10
C LEU A 342 17.15 59.36 1.30
N ASP A 343 16.08 59.58 1.99
CA ASP A 343 14.80 60.09 1.48
C ASP A 343 14.85 61.62 1.54
N GLU A 344 14.97 62.27 0.41
CA GLU A 344 15.13 63.74 0.27
C GLU A 344 13.92 64.50 0.81
N SER A 345 12.79 63.86 0.99
CA SER A 345 11.58 64.46 1.58
C SER A 345 11.59 64.54 3.12
N LYS A 346 12.65 63.99 3.76
CA LYS A 346 12.76 63.82 5.19
C LYS A 346 14.02 64.41 5.78
N THR A 347 13.93 64.81 7.04
CA THR A 347 15.12 65.22 7.78
C THR A 347 16.08 64.05 8.01
N LEU A 348 17.31 64.31 8.35
CA LEU A 348 18.30 63.31 8.72
C LEU A 348 17.80 62.46 9.88
N LYS A 349 17.18 63.06 10.91
CA LYS A 349 16.61 62.39 12.06
C LYS A 349 15.46 61.45 11.66
N ASP A 350 14.62 61.86 10.72
CA ASP A 350 13.51 61.02 10.22
C ASP A 350 14.02 59.84 9.39
N ASN A 351 15.09 60.04 8.60
CA ASN A 351 15.75 58.96 7.89
C ASN A 351 16.40 57.96 8.88
N ALA A 352 17.09 58.41 9.92
CA ALA A 352 17.64 57.56 10.96
C ALA A 352 16.52 56.74 11.65
N ASN A 353 15.42 57.39 12.03
CA ASN A 353 14.26 56.73 12.62
C ASN A 353 13.62 55.70 11.68
N LYS A 354 13.61 55.96 10.35
CA LYS A 354 13.14 55.01 9.35
C LYS A 354 14.05 53.77 9.31
N PHE A 355 15.36 53.94 9.39
CA PHE A 355 16.31 52.81 9.44
C PHE A 355 16.16 52.02 10.75
N TYR A 356 16.01 52.63 11.90
CA TYR A 356 15.72 51.93 13.16
C TYR A 356 14.40 51.15 13.11
N LYS A 357 13.35 51.70 12.49
CA LYS A 357 12.09 50.98 12.29
C LYS A 357 12.29 49.75 11.42
N LEU A 358 13.09 49.83 10.32
CA LEU A 358 13.42 48.71 9.46
C LEU A 358 14.21 47.64 10.22
N TYR A 359 15.21 48.03 10.99
CA TYR A 359 15.96 47.14 11.88
C TYR A 359 15.07 46.36 12.85
N ASN A 360 14.24 47.10 13.62
CA ASN A 360 13.35 46.48 14.61
C ASN A 360 12.33 45.54 13.95
N LYS A 361 11.79 45.94 12.80
CA LYS A 361 10.89 45.07 12.00
C LYS A 361 11.58 43.77 11.58
N ALA A 362 12.80 43.88 11.05
CA ALA A 362 13.59 42.70 10.61
C ALA A 362 13.96 41.79 11.81
N LYS A 363 14.40 42.38 12.93
CA LYS A 363 14.74 41.67 14.18
C LYS A 363 13.53 40.87 14.72
N THR A 364 12.38 41.51 14.80
CA THR A 364 11.14 40.84 15.28
C THR A 364 10.67 39.79 14.31
N SER A 365 10.80 40.04 12.99
CA SER A 365 10.49 39.04 11.94
C SER A 365 11.40 37.81 12.04
N ASN A 366 12.71 38.03 12.22
CA ASN A 366 13.68 36.92 12.33
C ASN A 366 13.41 36.03 13.56
N ALA A 367 13.04 36.60 14.69
CA ALA A 367 12.69 35.83 15.89
C ALA A 367 11.51 34.89 15.60
N LYS A 368 10.43 35.40 14.99
CA LYS A 368 9.28 34.58 14.59
C LYS A 368 9.59 33.56 13.51
N LEU A 369 10.40 33.94 12.52
CA LEU A 369 10.81 33.01 11.47
C LEU A 369 11.64 31.85 12.01
N ASN A 370 12.56 32.11 12.93
CA ASN A 370 13.36 31.07 13.54
C ASN A 370 12.52 30.08 14.34
N GLU A 371 11.52 30.54 15.09
CA GLU A 371 10.56 29.67 15.77
C GLU A 371 9.78 28.77 14.78
N LEU A 372 9.29 29.37 13.69
CA LEU A 372 8.59 28.62 12.64
C LEU A 372 9.50 27.62 11.90
N ILE A 373 10.77 27.98 11.69
CA ILE A 373 11.77 27.10 11.08
C ILE A 373 12.00 25.87 11.96
N GLU A 374 12.12 26.04 13.28
CA GLU A 374 12.25 24.90 14.19
C GLU A 374 11.03 23.98 14.19
N ASP A 375 9.82 24.55 14.19
CA ASP A 375 8.58 23.76 14.04
C ASP A 375 8.53 23.00 12.70
N LEU A 376 8.94 23.64 11.60
CA LEU A 376 9.00 22.97 10.29
C LEU A 376 10.07 21.89 10.22
N LYS A 377 11.22 22.06 10.86
CA LYS A 377 12.25 21.00 10.96
C LYS A 377 11.74 19.79 11.73
N GLN A 378 11.02 20.01 12.83
CA GLN A 378 10.39 18.90 13.56
C GLN A 378 9.35 18.18 12.71
N LYS A 379 8.51 18.92 11.95
CA LYS A 379 7.55 18.34 11.00
C LYS A 379 8.24 17.59 9.86
N GLN A 380 9.37 18.08 9.38
CA GLN A 380 10.19 17.37 8.38
C GLN A 380 10.68 16.03 8.94
N SER A 381 11.36 16.05 10.08
CA SER A 381 11.88 14.85 10.75
C SER A 381 10.76 13.82 11.02
N TYR A 382 9.60 14.28 11.50
CA TYR A 382 8.44 13.43 11.73
C TYR A 382 7.94 12.75 10.45
N ASN A 383 7.78 13.51 9.36
CA ASN A 383 7.33 12.94 8.08
C ASN A 383 8.38 12.00 7.46
N GLU A 384 9.67 12.26 7.65
CA GLU A 384 10.75 11.37 7.22
C GLU A 384 10.71 10.05 7.99
N SER A 385 10.50 10.10 9.32
CA SER A 385 10.32 8.91 10.15
C SER A 385 9.06 8.12 9.77
N LEU A 386 7.95 8.80 9.51
CA LEU A 386 6.72 8.17 9.04
C LEU A 386 6.92 7.48 7.68
N LEU A 387 7.61 8.14 6.74
CA LEU A 387 7.94 7.57 5.44
C LEU A 387 8.83 6.33 5.59
N TYR A 388 9.79 6.36 6.51
CA TYR A 388 10.62 5.21 6.83
C TYR A 388 9.78 4.04 7.38
N SER A 389 8.89 4.30 8.35
CA SER A 389 8.00 3.28 8.93
C SER A 389 7.12 2.60 7.87
N ILE A 390 6.58 3.38 6.90
CA ILE A 390 5.81 2.84 5.77
C ILE A 390 6.67 1.90 4.91
N ARG A 391 7.94 2.23 4.70
CA ARG A 391 8.85 1.44 3.85
C ARG A 391 9.29 0.13 4.49
N ILE A 392 9.45 0.10 5.80
CA ILE A 392 9.85 -1.10 6.53
C ILE A 392 8.68 -1.98 6.95
N ALA A 393 7.44 -1.53 6.77
CA ALA A 393 6.25 -2.33 7.05
C ALA A 393 6.27 -3.63 6.23
N GLU A 394 5.98 -4.75 6.87
CA GLU A 394 6.05 -6.10 6.28
C GLU A 394 4.69 -6.69 5.95
N ASN A 395 3.62 -6.15 6.55
CA ASN A 395 2.25 -6.61 6.38
C ASN A 395 1.25 -5.45 6.32
N ILE A 396 0.00 -5.76 5.95
CA ILE A 396 -1.08 -4.77 5.81
C ILE A 396 -1.48 -4.18 7.16
N GLU A 397 -1.45 -4.98 8.22
CA GLU A 397 -1.81 -4.58 9.58
C GLU A 397 -0.90 -3.46 10.08
N GLU A 398 0.40 -3.57 9.86
CA GLU A 398 1.36 -2.52 10.19
C GLU A 398 1.11 -1.22 9.41
N LEU A 399 0.73 -1.31 8.14
CA LEU A 399 0.33 -0.14 7.36
C LEU A 399 -0.96 0.50 7.91
N HIS A 400 -1.93 -0.31 8.30
CA HIS A 400 -3.18 0.19 8.89
C HIS A 400 -2.96 0.91 10.23
N GLU A 401 -1.97 0.51 11.03
CA GLU A 401 -1.59 1.24 12.24
C GLU A 401 -1.10 2.67 11.95
N LEU A 402 -0.47 2.88 10.80
CA LEU A 402 0.01 4.20 10.37
C LEU A 402 -1.09 5.10 9.77
N ASN A 403 -2.28 4.56 9.51
CA ASN A 403 -3.35 5.28 8.81
C ASN A 403 -3.68 6.63 9.46
N ASP A 404 -3.80 6.67 10.79
CA ASP A 404 -4.18 7.87 11.53
C ASP A 404 -3.12 8.98 11.44
N GLU A 405 -1.84 8.60 11.28
CA GLU A 405 -0.72 9.52 11.09
C GLU A 405 -0.62 10.01 9.63
N VAL A 406 -0.94 9.11 8.68
CA VAL A 406 -0.86 9.42 7.24
C VAL A 406 -2.05 10.29 6.79
N VAL A 407 -3.28 9.96 7.19
CA VAL A 407 -4.52 10.58 6.68
C VAL A 407 -5.03 11.72 7.55
N GLU A 408 -4.54 11.87 8.80
CA GLU A 408 -4.98 12.89 9.77
C GLU A 408 -6.50 12.91 9.98
N THR A 409 -7.12 11.73 10.02
CA THR A 409 -8.56 11.62 10.30
C THR A 409 -8.87 11.99 11.75
N PRO A 410 -10.02 12.62 12.04
CA PRO A 410 -10.48 12.84 13.41
C PRO A 410 -10.53 11.49 14.13
N LYS A 411 -9.94 11.43 15.32
CA LYS A 411 -9.81 10.20 16.13
C LYS A 411 -11.18 9.56 16.35
N ASP A 412 -11.44 8.49 15.63
CA ASP A 412 -12.56 7.61 15.97
C ASP A 412 -12.23 6.91 17.28
N LYS A 413 -13.16 6.93 18.24
CA LYS A 413 -12.92 6.50 19.63
C LYS A 413 -12.86 4.96 19.80
N GLN A 414 -12.78 4.19 18.73
CA GLN A 414 -12.58 2.75 18.84
C GLN A 414 -11.17 2.46 19.35
N LYS A 415 -11.05 1.66 20.41
CA LYS A 415 -9.76 1.14 20.91
C LYS A 415 -9.15 0.26 19.84
N LYS A 416 -8.27 0.82 19.03
CA LYS A 416 -7.46 0.03 18.08
C LYS A 416 -6.41 -0.73 18.87
N VAL A 417 -6.30 -2.02 18.63
CA VAL A 417 -5.17 -2.83 19.10
C VAL A 417 -3.97 -2.40 18.27
N HIS A 418 -2.90 -1.98 18.92
CA HIS A 418 -1.65 -1.60 18.27
C HIS A 418 -0.60 -2.66 18.55
N SER A 419 0.25 -2.91 17.56
CA SER A 419 1.39 -3.81 17.72
C SER A 419 2.40 -3.26 18.74
N GLU A 420 3.04 -4.18 19.46
CA GLU A 420 4.10 -3.83 20.41
C GLU A 420 5.47 -3.72 19.70
N PRO A 421 6.44 -2.98 20.29
CA PRO A 421 7.81 -2.98 19.81
C PRO A 421 8.39 -4.40 19.76
N ILE A 422 9.30 -4.65 18.81
CA ILE A 422 10.03 -5.92 18.78
C ILE A 422 10.76 -6.09 20.11
N LYS A 423 10.59 -7.25 20.73
CA LYS A 423 11.23 -7.63 21.98
C LYS A 423 12.20 -8.78 21.72
N ILE A 424 13.47 -8.59 22.07
CA ILE A 424 14.50 -9.64 22.04
C ILE A 424 14.88 -9.93 23.48
N GLU A 425 14.66 -11.17 23.90
CA GLU A 425 15.08 -11.65 25.22
C GLU A 425 16.43 -12.36 25.09
N LEU A 426 17.36 -11.99 25.97
CA LEU A 426 18.70 -12.57 26.08
C LEU A 426 18.86 -13.16 27.50
N GLU A 427 19.99 -13.80 27.74
CA GLU A 427 20.34 -14.33 29.04
C GLU A 427 20.41 -13.24 30.14
N ASN A 428 20.33 -13.63 31.41
CA ASN A 428 20.43 -12.75 32.58
C ASN A 428 19.40 -11.62 32.61
N GLU A 429 18.12 -11.91 32.24
CA GLU A 429 17.01 -10.95 32.23
C GLU A 429 17.24 -9.73 31.34
N THR A 430 18.21 -9.81 30.43
CA THR A 430 18.51 -8.73 29.46
C THR A 430 17.43 -8.69 28.36
N ARG A 431 16.89 -7.52 28.11
CA ARG A 431 15.83 -7.31 27.11
C ARG A 431 16.19 -6.14 26.21
N ILE A 432 15.98 -6.31 24.91
CA ILE A 432 16.14 -5.26 23.92
C ILE A 432 14.77 -5.00 23.29
N PHE A 433 14.37 -3.74 23.20
CA PHE A 433 13.14 -3.31 22.52
C PHE A 433 13.51 -2.46 21.33
N ILE A 434 12.81 -2.68 20.18
CA ILE A 434 13.05 -1.95 18.92
C ILE A 434 11.70 -1.44 18.45
N GLY A 435 11.57 -0.13 18.24
CA GLY A 435 10.37 0.50 17.74
C GLY A 435 10.39 0.59 16.22
N ARG A 436 9.34 0.10 15.54
CA ARG A 436 9.21 0.09 14.08
C ARG A 436 8.43 1.28 13.51
N ASN A 437 7.79 2.07 14.38
CA ASN A 437 7.05 3.26 14.01
C ASN A 437 7.10 4.33 15.11
N ASN A 438 6.65 5.55 14.80
CA ASN A 438 6.70 6.67 15.73
C ASN A 438 5.97 6.39 17.05
N ARG A 439 4.85 5.65 17.02
CA ARG A 439 4.07 5.30 18.21
C ARG A 439 4.83 4.30 19.09
N GLN A 440 5.46 3.29 18.50
CA GLN A 440 6.29 2.33 19.23
C GLN A 440 7.56 3.01 19.78
N ASN A 441 8.18 3.91 19.03
CA ASN A 441 9.30 4.73 19.50
C ASN A 441 8.87 5.57 20.72
N ASP A 442 7.70 6.16 20.67
CA ASP A 442 7.13 6.92 21.79
C ASP A 442 6.83 6.02 23.02
N LEU A 443 6.28 4.83 22.78
CA LEU A 443 5.98 3.84 23.82
C LEU A 443 7.26 3.39 24.54
N ILE A 444 8.34 3.13 23.79
CA ILE A 444 9.66 2.76 24.33
C ILE A 444 10.13 3.82 25.33
N VAL A 445 10.08 5.08 24.96
CA VAL A 445 10.59 6.17 25.82
C VAL A 445 9.64 6.51 26.96
N SER A 446 8.31 6.47 26.73
CA SER A 446 7.31 6.96 27.69
C SER A 446 6.88 5.91 28.72
N LYS A 447 6.83 4.62 28.36
CA LYS A 447 6.27 3.56 29.22
C LYS A 447 7.20 2.39 29.49
N LEU A 448 8.00 1.96 28.52
CA LEU A 448 8.80 0.75 28.64
C LEU A 448 10.14 1.00 29.32
N SER A 449 10.70 2.19 29.24
CA SER A 449 12.02 2.53 29.75
C SER A 449 12.01 2.97 31.22
N SER A 450 13.06 2.59 31.94
CA SER A 450 13.41 3.05 33.29
C SER A 450 14.61 4.02 33.22
N GLU A 451 14.84 4.83 34.24
CA GLU A 451 15.82 5.95 34.23
C GLU A 451 17.25 5.56 33.82
N ASP A 452 17.70 4.38 34.21
CA ASP A 452 19.07 3.92 33.94
C ASP A 452 19.21 3.03 32.70
N ASP A 453 18.09 2.70 32.01
CA ASP A 453 18.13 1.96 30.76
C ASP A 453 18.84 2.76 29.67
N LEU A 454 19.53 2.07 28.76
CA LEU A 454 20.23 2.69 27.65
C LEU A 454 19.35 2.76 26.42
N TRP A 455 19.25 3.95 25.87
CA TRP A 455 18.57 4.24 24.61
C TRP A 455 19.62 4.49 23.52
N PHE A 456 19.35 3.96 22.31
CA PHE A 456 20.18 4.07 21.13
C PHE A 456 19.37 4.62 19.95
N HIS A 457 20.04 5.40 19.11
CA HIS A 457 19.49 5.88 17.86
C HIS A 457 20.61 6.15 16.85
N ILE A 458 20.31 6.01 15.57
CA ILE A 458 21.24 6.37 14.50
C ILE A 458 21.49 7.89 14.53
N LYS A 459 22.75 8.31 14.32
CA LYS A 459 23.11 9.73 14.27
C LYS A 459 22.76 10.34 12.91
N ASP A 460 22.19 11.55 12.92
CA ASP A 460 21.88 12.36 11.73
C ASP A 460 21.02 11.66 10.64
N CYS A 461 20.36 10.57 11.01
CA CYS A 461 19.54 9.78 10.12
C CYS A 461 18.21 9.39 10.78
N THR A 462 17.23 9.01 9.96
CA THR A 462 15.97 8.47 10.44
C THR A 462 16.10 6.99 10.79
N GLY A 463 15.57 6.58 11.94
CA GLY A 463 15.64 5.19 12.40
C GLY A 463 14.77 4.89 13.60
N SER A 464 14.84 3.66 14.05
CA SER A 464 14.15 3.14 15.22
C SER A 464 14.83 3.53 16.53
N HIS A 465 14.03 3.70 17.57
CA HIS A 465 14.55 3.71 18.94
C HIS A 465 14.84 2.29 19.39
N VAL A 466 16.03 2.08 19.91
CA VAL A 466 16.42 0.81 20.53
C VAL A 466 16.66 1.05 22.01
N LEU A 467 16.05 0.22 22.86
CA LEU A 467 16.17 0.30 24.31
C LEU A 467 16.79 -0.98 24.85
N LEU A 468 17.87 -0.85 25.61
CA LEU A 468 18.50 -1.94 26.34
C LEU A 468 18.15 -1.86 27.82
N LYS A 469 17.53 -2.93 28.32
CA LYS A 469 17.28 -3.16 29.76
C LYS A 469 18.18 -4.31 30.23
N THR A 470 19.11 -4.04 31.10
CA THR A 470 20.02 -5.06 31.64
C THR A 470 20.49 -4.68 33.02
N GLN A 471 20.74 -5.69 33.87
CA GLN A 471 21.38 -5.50 35.17
C GLN A 471 22.91 -5.46 35.06
N LYS A 472 23.48 -6.12 34.02
CA LYS A 472 24.91 -6.18 33.76
C LYS A 472 25.24 -5.65 32.38
N LEU A 473 25.75 -4.42 32.33
CA LEU A 473 26.14 -3.77 31.09
C LEU A 473 27.49 -4.27 30.62
N THR A 474 27.59 -4.63 29.31
CA THR A 474 28.84 -5.02 28.66
C THR A 474 29.01 -4.24 27.35
N ASP A 475 30.24 -4.04 26.89
CA ASP A 475 30.53 -3.37 25.63
C ASP A 475 29.97 -4.16 24.44
N GLU A 476 29.88 -5.48 24.54
CA GLU A 476 29.25 -6.35 23.54
C GLU A 476 27.76 -6.08 23.38
N LEU A 477 27.03 -5.89 24.50
CA LEU A 477 25.63 -5.51 24.48
C LEU A 477 25.41 -4.12 23.88
N ILE A 478 26.28 -3.16 24.21
CA ILE A 478 26.24 -1.82 23.61
C ILE A 478 26.44 -1.92 22.11
N TYR A 479 27.44 -2.66 21.65
CA TYR A 479 27.70 -2.84 20.21
C TYR A 479 26.56 -3.55 19.49
N LYS A 480 25.97 -4.58 20.11
CA LYS A 480 24.79 -5.29 19.58
C LYS A 480 23.60 -4.35 19.41
N CYS A 481 23.29 -3.54 20.41
CA CYS A 481 22.20 -2.55 20.33
C CYS A 481 22.47 -1.45 19.29
N ALA A 482 23.71 -1.01 19.18
CA ALA A 482 24.12 -0.04 18.17
C ALA A 482 23.98 -0.63 16.74
N LYS A 483 24.35 -1.90 16.55
CA LYS A 483 24.15 -2.60 15.28
C LYS A 483 22.66 -2.72 14.91
N LEU A 484 21.81 -3.04 15.89
CA LEU A 484 20.35 -3.05 15.69
C LEU A 484 19.81 -1.65 15.33
N ALA A 485 20.29 -0.58 16.00
CA ALA A 485 19.87 0.78 15.66
C ALA A 485 20.27 1.18 14.23
N LYS A 486 21.42 0.72 13.73
CA LYS A 486 21.83 0.88 12.33
C LYS A 486 20.94 0.06 11.40
N GLU A 487 20.70 -1.22 11.71
CA GLU A 487 19.90 -2.14 10.90
C GLU A 487 18.46 -1.64 10.71
N TYR A 488 17.85 -1.09 11.76
CA TYR A 488 16.52 -0.50 11.73
C TYR A 488 16.57 1.02 11.47
N SER A 489 17.36 1.45 10.50
CA SER A 489 17.49 2.85 10.09
C SER A 489 17.69 3.00 8.58
N THR A 490 17.61 4.25 8.10
CA THR A 490 17.94 4.58 6.70
C THR A 490 19.42 4.35 6.36
N ALA A 491 20.28 4.20 7.34
CA ALA A 491 21.71 3.89 7.18
C ALA A 491 22.03 2.38 7.14
N LYS A 492 21.02 1.51 7.04
CA LYS A 492 21.18 0.03 7.00
C LYS A 492 22.22 -0.44 5.98
N THR A 493 22.26 0.17 4.79
CA THR A 493 23.16 -0.20 3.69
C THR A 493 24.51 0.52 3.70
N SER A 494 24.72 1.44 4.64
CA SER A 494 25.99 2.17 4.77
C SER A 494 27.07 1.25 5.31
N THR A 495 28.31 1.36 4.82
CA THR A 495 29.45 0.57 5.32
C THR A 495 29.73 0.88 6.78
N LYS A 496 29.69 2.17 7.16
CA LYS A 496 29.86 2.64 8.52
C LYS A 496 28.80 3.66 8.89
N ALA A 497 28.31 3.61 10.12
CA ALA A 497 27.35 4.59 10.63
C ALA A 497 27.60 4.89 12.11
N GLY A 498 27.47 6.16 12.50
CA GLY A 498 27.50 6.59 13.88
C GLY A 498 26.17 6.30 14.57
N VAL A 499 26.20 5.71 15.72
CA VAL A 499 25.04 5.50 16.60
C VAL A 499 25.27 6.22 17.91
N ILE A 500 24.32 7.03 18.30
CA ILE A 500 24.32 7.70 19.59
C ILE A 500 23.60 6.85 20.63
N TYR A 501 24.06 6.89 21.86
CA TYR A 501 23.38 6.25 22.98
C TYR A 501 23.53 7.06 24.27
N THR A 502 22.50 7.01 25.09
CA THR A 502 22.46 7.70 26.38
C THR A 502 21.51 7.01 27.35
N LYS A 503 21.59 7.33 28.64
CA LYS A 503 20.62 6.84 29.62
C LYS A 503 19.28 7.52 29.45
N ARG A 504 18.17 6.78 29.69
CA ARG A 504 16.80 7.30 29.59
C ARG A 504 16.58 8.60 30.35
N LYS A 505 17.15 8.78 31.54
CA LYS A 505 17.03 10.00 32.34
C LYS A 505 17.52 11.27 31.63
N TYR A 506 18.35 11.16 30.61
CA TYR A 506 18.83 12.27 29.80
C TYR A 506 17.99 12.53 28.53
N LEU A 507 16.95 11.72 28.31
CA LEU A 507 15.97 11.98 27.25
C LEU A 507 14.85 12.88 27.75
N ARG A 508 14.45 13.84 26.93
CA ARG A 508 13.29 14.69 27.18
C ARG A 508 12.39 14.70 25.96
N LYS A 509 11.08 14.59 26.19
CA LYS A 509 10.06 14.85 25.18
C LYS A 509 9.54 16.27 25.39
N PRO A 510 9.78 17.22 24.47
CA PRO A 510 9.25 18.57 24.59
C PRO A 510 7.70 18.57 24.63
N PRO A 511 7.07 19.54 25.30
CA PRO A 511 5.62 19.69 25.24
C PRO A 511 5.13 19.82 23.80
N ALA A 512 4.04 19.16 23.45
CA ALA A 512 3.46 19.12 22.11
C ALA A 512 4.35 18.55 20.99
N ALA A 513 5.48 17.91 21.33
CA ALA A 513 6.32 17.24 20.33
C ALA A 513 5.57 16.07 19.68
N ALA A 514 5.86 15.83 18.40
CA ALA A 514 5.34 14.70 17.65
C ALA A 514 5.68 13.34 18.30
N LEU A 515 4.94 12.30 17.95
CA LEU A 515 5.22 10.95 18.44
C LEU A 515 6.65 10.51 18.04
N GLY A 516 7.35 9.89 18.98
CA GLY A 516 8.71 9.41 18.77
C GLY A 516 9.81 10.49 18.77
N TYR A 517 9.46 11.77 18.84
CA TYR A 517 10.45 12.85 18.91
C TYR A 517 10.97 13.02 20.35
N VAL A 518 12.29 13.01 20.51
CA VAL A 518 12.98 13.22 21.79
C VAL A 518 14.21 14.10 21.58
N THR A 519 14.53 14.89 22.60
CA THR A 519 15.82 15.57 22.75
C THR A 519 16.66 14.80 23.76
N TYR A 520 17.97 14.82 23.60
CA TYR A 520 18.90 14.06 24.45
C TYR A 520 20.08 14.94 24.89
N LYS A 521 20.72 14.50 25.98
CA LYS A 521 21.95 15.08 26.52
C LYS A 521 22.88 13.95 26.94
N ASN A 522 24.17 14.28 27.17
CA ASN A 522 25.18 13.35 27.65
C ASN A 522 25.28 12.07 26.79
N GLU A 523 25.09 12.24 25.49
CA GLU A 523 25.19 11.15 24.53
C GLU A 523 26.65 10.71 24.36
N LYS A 524 26.82 9.43 24.11
CA LYS A 524 28.04 8.82 23.61
C LYS A 524 27.82 8.35 22.18
N GLU A 525 28.86 8.32 21.38
CA GLU A 525 28.81 7.85 20.01
C GLU A 525 29.63 6.57 19.85
N ILE A 526 29.09 5.64 19.08
CA ILE A 526 29.78 4.43 18.67
C ILE A 526 29.61 4.27 17.15
N VAL A 527 30.70 3.92 16.45
CA VAL A 527 30.64 3.65 15.00
C VAL A 527 30.51 2.15 14.81
N VAL A 528 29.50 1.76 14.01
CA VAL A 528 29.22 0.36 13.67
C VAL A 528 29.33 0.11 12.17
N GLU A 529 29.83 -1.08 11.82
CA GLU A 529 30.00 -1.54 10.44
C GLU A 529 28.79 -2.32 9.95
#